data_5c73adb72b54c7db1b6c48d75c059b2b
#
_entry.id   5c73adb72b54c7db1b6c48d75c059b2b
#
_cell.length_a   1.000
_cell.length_b   1.000
_cell.length_c   1.000
_cell.angle_alpha   90.00
_cell.angle_beta   90.00
_cell.angle_gamma   90.00
#
_symmetry.space_group_name_H-M   'P 1'
#
loop_
_entity.id
_entity.type
_entity.pdbx_description
1 polymer ?
#
loop_
_entity_poly.entity_id
_entity_poly.type
_entity_poly.pdbx_seq_one_letter_code
_entity_poly.pdbx_strand_id
1 'polypeptide(L)'
;DHVGHQYNKNQPYPLKDVSATINQGDFISIVGQNGAGKTTLCRIICGFISNEGKITLKDQDLANLSIKERAEKIGYVMQDPNQMISQKMIFDEIALGLRLRNVDEETIKQKVNQTLKICGLYPFRHWPISALSFGQKKRVTIASILVLEPEIIILDEPTAGQDWKTYTEIMGFLKHLNKLGKTIIIITHDMHLMLEYTTRSLAFTKGKLIADTSPIELLTNPKLIKEASLKRTSLFELAQHYDLPDPNKFVQAYINSEQKNWKDEDYE
;
A
#
# COMPACT_ATOMS: atom_id res chain seq x y z
N ASP A 1 -16.67 -9.98 2.36
CA ASP A 1 -18.12 -9.97 2.13
C ASP A 1 -18.81 -9.28 3.30
N HIS A 2 -19.57 -8.23 3.01
CA HIS A 2 -20.38 -7.48 3.97
C HIS A 2 -19.63 -7.00 5.21
N VAL A 3 -18.38 -6.56 5.02
CA VAL A 3 -17.50 -6.14 6.11
C VAL A 3 -17.95 -4.80 6.67
N GLY A 4 -18.19 -4.77 7.98
CA GLY A 4 -18.57 -3.58 8.73
C GLY A 4 -17.81 -3.49 10.04
N HIS A 5 -17.74 -2.29 10.62
CA HIS A 5 -17.19 -2.06 11.95
C HIS A 5 -17.78 -0.80 12.58
N GLN A 6 -18.06 -0.87 13.87
CA GLN A 6 -18.46 0.26 14.68
C GLN A 6 -17.64 0.26 15.98
N TYR A 7 -16.94 1.37 16.26
CA TYR A 7 -16.13 1.49 17.49
C TYR A 7 -17.00 1.57 18.74
N ASN A 8 -18.13 2.30 18.67
CA ASN A 8 -19.09 2.45 19.77
C ASN A 8 -20.50 2.60 19.19
N LYS A 9 -21.51 2.07 19.88
CA LYS A 9 -22.93 2.12 19.46
C LYS A 9 -23.46 3.53 19.16
N ASN A 10 -22.84 4.56 19.74
CA ASN A 10 -23.26 5.97 19.58
C ASN A 10 -22.42 6.74 18.53
N GLN A 11 -21.48 6.09 17.86
CA GLN A 11 -20.67 6.71 16.79
C GLN A 11 -21.08 6.21 15.42
N PRO A 12 -20.92 7.02 14.37
CA PRO A 12 -21.18 6.54 13.02
C PRO A 12 -20.24 5.38 12.67
N TYR A 13 -20.74 4.45 11.85
CA TYR A 13 -19.95 3.33 11.34
C TYR A 13 -18.80 3.85 10.49
N PRO A 14 -17.54 3.64 10.87
CA PRO A 14 -16.41 3.97 10.03
C PRO A 14 -16.31 3.05 8.80
N LEU A 15 -16.94 1.86 8.85
CA LEU A 15 -17.04 0.94 7.72
C LEU A 15 -18.41 0.26 7.72
N LYS A 16 -19.10 0.28 6.56
CA LYS A 16 -20.47 -0.20 6.39
C LYS A 16 -20.57 -1.08 5.16
N ASP A 17 -20.90 -2.36 5.37
CA ASP A 17 -21.32 -3.27 4.30
C ASP A 17 -20.39 -3.25 3.07
N VAL A 18 -19.09 -3.42 3.29
CA VAL A 18 -18.09 -3.42 2.24
C VAL A 18 -17.88 -4.83 1.72
N SER A 19 -18.08 -5.01 0.42
CA SER A 19 -17.77 -6.27 -0.28
C SER A 19 -16.85 -5.97 -1.47
N ALA A 20 -15.73 -6.68 -1.55
CA ALA A 20 -14.78 -6.61 -2.65
C ALA A 20 -13.94 -7.87 -2.71
N THR A 21 -13.47 -8.23 -3.91
CA THR A 21 -12.54 -9.33 -4.13
C THR A 21 -11.22 -8.77 -4.61
N ILE A 22 -10.11 -9.16 -3.98
CA ILE A 22 -8.75 -8.79 -4.39
C ILE A 22 -8.06 -10.07 -4.86
N ASN A 23 -7.52 -10.06 -6.08
CA ASN A 23 -6.87 -11.22 -6.65
C ASN A 23 -5.37 -11.24 -6.32
N GLN A 24 -4.79 -12.43 -6.35
CA GLN A 24 -3.35 -12.58 -6.20
C GLN A 24 -2.62 -11.83 -7.33
N GLY A 25 -1.61 -11.07 -6.97
CA GLY A 25 -0.85 -10.26 -7.92
C GLY A 25 -1.51 -8.91 -8.29
N ASP A 26 -2.67 -8.57 -7.72
CA ASP A 26 -3.24 -7.24 -7.89
C ASP A 26 -2.32 -6.17 -7.31
N PHE A 27 -2.23 -5.03 -8.00
CA PHE A 27 -1.65 -3.79 -7.48
C PHE A 27 -2.74 -2.73 -7.43
N ILE A 28 -3.35 -2.56 -6.26
CA ILE A 28 -4.55 -1.73 -6.09
C ILE A 28 -4.32 -0.53 -5.19
N SER A 29 -5.06 0.54 -5.45
CA SER A 29 -5.16 1.69 -4.56
C SER A 29 -6.49 1.71 -3.80
N ILE A 30 -6.45 2.12 -2.54
CA ILE A 30 -7.61 2.44 -1.72
C ILE A 30 -7.63 3.95 -1.51
N VAL A 31 -8.66 4.62 -2.00
CA VAL A 31 -8.75 6.09 -2.03
C VAL A 31 -10.03 6.60 -1.41
N GLY A 32 -10.07 7.90 -1.11
CA GLY A 32 -11.23 8.57 -0.51
C GLY A 32 -10.80 9.56 0.58
N GLN A 33 -11.73 10.38 1.04
CA GLN A 33 -11.43 11.41 2.06
C GLN A 33 -10.93 10.84 3.39
N ASN A 34 -10.33 11.70 4.22
CA ASN A 34 -9.96 11.33 5.59
C ASN A 34 -11.21 10.93 6.37
N GLY A 35 -11.11 9.84 7.13
CA GLY A 35 -12.25 9.28 7.86
C GLY A 35 -13.22 8.44 7.02
N ALA A 36 -12.92 8.18 5.73
CA ALA A 36 -13.77 7.35 4.86
C ALA A 36 -13.75 5.84 5.20
N GLY A 37 -12.90 5.40 6.13
CA GLY A 37 -12.82 3.99 6.56
C GLY A 37 -11.65 3.20 6.00
N LYS A 38 -10.77 3.81 5.19
CA LYS A 38 -9.65 3.13 4.52
C LYS A 38 -8.71 2.39 5.49
N THR A 39 -8.15 3.11 6.45
CA THR A 39 -7.26 2.54 7.48
C THR A 39 -8.00 1.55 8.40
N THR A 40 -9.30 1.78 8.65
CA THR A 40 -10.15 0.85 9.39
C THR A 40 -10.25 -0.50 8.68
N LEU A 41 -10.49 -0.49 7.35
CA LEU A 41 -10.50 -1.72 6.55
C LEU A 41 -9.17 -2.48 6.67
N CYS A 42 -8.04 -1.80 6.53
CA CYS A 42 -6.73 -2.43 6.65
C CYS A 42 -6.48 -3.01 8.04
N ARG A 43 -6.88 -2.31 9.09
CA ARG A 43 -6.79 -2.81 10.47
C ARG A 43 -7.66 -4.05 10.72
N ILE A 44 -8.83 -4.12 10.10
CA ILE A 44 -9.70 -5.30 10.13
C ILE A 44 -9.02 -6.47 9.42
N ILE A 45 -8.52 -6.27 8.21
CA ILE A 45 -7.82 -7.32 7.43
C ILE A 45 -6.63 -7.88 8.23
N CYS A 46 -5.88 -7.02 8.90
CA CYS A 46 -4.75 -7.43 9.76
C CYS A 46 -5.17 -8.04 11.10
N GLY A 47 -6.45 -7.95 11.47
CA GLY A 47 -6.98 -8.50 12.73
C GLY A 47 -6.76 -7.63 13.96
N PHE A 48 -6.38 -6.36 13.79
CA PHE A 48 -6.17 -5.42 14.90
C PHE A 48 -7.49 -4.95 15.54
N ILE A 49 -8.58 -5.01 14.79
CA ILE A 49 -9.94 -4.71 15.24
C ILE A 49 -10.91 -5.75 14.69
N SER A 50 -11.98 -6.02 15.43
CA SER A 50 -13.04 -6.95 15.01
C SER A 50 -13.88 -6.37 13.87
N ASN A 51 -14.57 -7.24 13.14
CA ASN A 51 -15.51 -6.86 12.09
C ASN A 51 -16.81 -7.64 12.17
N GLU A 52 -17.85 -7.06 11.58
CA GLU A 52 -19.02 -7.76 11.10
C GLU A 52 -18.72 -8.28 9.67
N GLY A 53 -19.46 -9.28 9.21
CA GLY A 53 -19.25 -9.89 7.90
C GLY A 53 -18.07 -10.87 7.89
N LYS A 54 -17.63 -11.25 6.69
CA LYS A 54 -16.65 -12.31 6.49
C LYS A 54 -15.48 -11.84 5.61
N ILE A 55 -14.26 -12.19 6.03
CA ILE A 55 -13.05 -11.96 5.22
C ILE A 55 -12.36 -13.29 5.02
N THR A 56 -12.15 -13.67 3.77
CA THR A 56 -11.45 -14.90 3.39
C THR A 56 -10.15 -14.57 2.66
N LEU A 57 -9.11 -15.34 2.94
CA LEU A 57 -7.88 -15.37 2.18
C LEU A 57 -7.77 -16.76 1.54
N LYS A 58 -7.89 -16.82 0.21
CA LYS A 58 -8.14 -18.09 -0.50
C LYS A 58 -9.40 -18.73 0.12
N ASP A 59 -9.32 -19.95 0.58
CA ASP A 59 -10.46 -20.66 1.17
C ASP A 59 -10.54 -20.56 2.71
N GLN A 60 -9.62 -19.79 3.32
CA GLN A 60 -9.49 -19.68 4.76
C GLN A 60 -10.17 -18.42 5.29
N ASP A 61 -11.09 -18.58 6.24
CA ASP A 61 -11.70 -17.46 6.96
C ASP A 61 -10.69 -16.83 7.92
N LEU A 62 -10.42 -15.53 7.75
CA LEU A 62 -9.48 -14.80 8.59
C LEU A 62 -9.95 -14.68 10.06
N ALA A 63 -11.27 -14.80 10.33
CA ALA A 63 -11.78 -14.78 11.71
C ALA A 63 -11.19 -15.91 12.58
N ASN A 64 -10.80 -17.02 11.96
CA ASN A 64 -10.20 -18.18 12.62
C ASN A 64 -8.70 -18.05 12.85
N LEU A 65 -8.07 -16.96 12.37
CA LEU A 65 -6.63 -16.72 12.48
C LEU A 65 -6.32 -15.68 13.54
N SER A 66 -5.34 -15.98 14.38
CA SER A 66 -4.72 -15.01 15.27
C SER A 66 -3.99 -13.92 14.47
N ILE A 67 -3.70 -12.78 15.12
CA ILE A 67 -2.91 -11.69 14.51
C ILE A 67 -1.55 -12.22 14.01
N LYS A 68 -0.91 -13.13 14.76
CA LYS A 68 0.36 -13.76 14.38
C LYS A 68 0.24 -14.54 13.07
N GLU A 69 -0.77 -15.40 12.94
CA GLU A 69 -1.00 -16.20 11.73
C GLU A 69 -1.36 -15.33 10.52
N ARG A 70 -2.12 -14.24 10.73
CA ARG A 70 -2.37 -13.25 9.66
C ARG A 70 -1.09 -12.53 9.25
N ALA A 71 -0.21 -12.17 10.20
CA ALA A 71 1.06 -11.50 9.93
C ALA A 71 2.08 -12.39 9.17
N GLU A 72 1.86 -13.69 9.09
CA GLU A 72 2.64 -14.59 8.21
C GLU A 72 2.28 -14.42 6.72
N LYS A 73 1.06 -13.96 6.44
CA LYS A 73 0.51 -13.83 5.08
C LYS A 73 0.36 -12.38 4.64
N ILE A 74 0.07 -11.48 5.56
CA ILE A 74 -0.29 -10.08 5.31
C ILE A 74 0.66 -9.17 6.07
N GLY A 75 1.47 -8.42 5.33
CA GLY A 75 2.32 -7.38 5.87
C GLY A 75 1.61 -6.03 5.85
N TYR A 76 1.72 -5.25 6.93
CA TYR A 76 1.14 -3.90 7.01
C TYR A 76 2.20 -2.87 7.38
N VAL A 77 2.36 -1.87 6.52
CA VAL A 77 3.27 -0.73 6.72
C VAL A 77 2.45 0.50 7.05
N MET A 78 2.60 1.00 8.27
CA MET A 78 1.88 2.18 8.76
C MET A 78 2.36 3.48 8.11
N GLN A 79 1.53 4.52 8.15
CA GLN A 79 1.85 5.84 7.62
C GLN A 79 3.09 6.45 8.28
N ASP A 80 3.17 6.46 9.61
CA ASP A 80 4.31 6.97 10.36
C ASP A 80 5.28 5.83 10.74
N PRO A 81 6.51 5.80 10.18
CA PRO A 81 7.49 4.77 10.49
C PRO A 81 7.89 4.73 11.97
N ASN A 82 7.80 5.85 12.69
CA ASN A 82 8.16 5.88 14.11
C ASN A 82 7.18 5.07 14.99
N GLN A 83 5.97 4.78 14.50
CA GLN A 83 5.00 3.91 15.20
C GLN A 83 5.32 2.42 15.04
N MET A 84 6.16 2.06 14.07
CA MET A 84 6.54 0.68 13.81
C MET A 84 7.92 0.34 14.37
N ILE A 85 8.84 1.30 14.32
CA ILE A 85 10.24 1.11 14.71
C ILE A 85 10.34 0.92 16.22
N SER A 86 10.93 -0.21 16.63
CA SER A 86 11.09 -0.63 18.02
C SER A 86 12.55 -0.81 18.43
N GLN A 87 13.45 -1.05 17.46
CA GLN A 87 14.87 -1.31 17.71
C GLN A 87 15.72 -0.06 17.46
N LYS A 88 16.95 -0.06 18.01
CA LYS A 88 17.89 1.04 17.83
C LYS A 88 18.68 0.93 16.52
N MET A 89 18.96 -0.27 16.06
CA MET A 89 19.79 -0.56 14.89
C MET A 89 18.95 -1.06 13.73
N ILE A 90 19.33 -0.69 12.51
CA ILE A 90 18.62 -1.06 11.28
C ILE A 90 18.55 -2.59 11.13
N PHE A 91 19.69 -3.27 11.31
CA PHE A 91 19.74 -4.73 11.19
C PHE A 91 18.80 -5.41 12.17
N ASP A 92 18.79 -4.98 13.44
CA ASP A 92 17.98 -5.58 14.48
C ASP A 92 16.47 -5.35 14.25
N GLU A 93 16.07 -4.18 13.75
CA GLU A 93 14.69 -3.90 13.40
C GLU A 93 14.18 -4.84 12.30
N ILE A 94 14.98 -5.05 11.26
CA ILE A 94 14.60 -5.92 10.15
C ILE A 94 14.63 -7.40 10.59
N ALA A 95 15.61 -7.80 11.42
CA ALA A 95 15.76 -9.16 11.93
C ALA A 95 14.67 -9.56 12.94
N LEU A 96 14.04 -8.60 13.60
CA LEU A 96 13.15 -8.83 14.75
C LEU A 96 12.07 -9.87 14.45
N GLY A 97 11.36 -9.72 13.34
CA GLY A 97 10.26 -10.61 12.98
C GLY A 97 10.72 -12.05 12.70
N LEU A 98 11.92 -12.24 12.15
CA LEU A 98 12.52 -13.56 11.92
C LEU A 98 12.96 -14.21 13.24
N ARG A 99 13.56 -13.43 14.15
CA ARG A 99 13.93 -13.91 15.49
C ARG A 99 12.71 -14.37 16.28
N LEU A 100 11.61 -13.63 16.22
CA LEU A 100 10.34 -14.00 16.86
C LEU A 100 9.72 -15.29 16.27
N ARG A 101 10.13 -15.66 15.06
CA ARG A 101 9.74 -16.92 14.39
C ARG A 101 10.76 -18.05 14.62
N ASN A 102 11.75 -17.84 15.49
CA ASN A 102 12.83 -18.78 15.81
C ASN A 102 13.64 -19.23 14.57
N VAL A 103 13.83 -18.35 13.60
CA VAL A 103 14.74 -18.57 12.47
C VAL A 103 16.18 -18.50 13.00
N ASP A 104 17.08 -19.34 12.50
CA ASP A 104 18.48 -19.33 12.88
C ASP A 104 19.22 -18.06 12.42
N GLU A 105 20.25 -17.63 13.17
CA GLU A 105 20.93 -16.35 12.94
C GLU A 105 21.68 -16.29 11.59
N GLU A 106 22.14 -17.41 11.04
CA GLU A 106 22.80 -17.40 9.72
C GLU A 106 21.78 -17.14 8.60
N THR A 107 20.62 -17.80 8.65
CA THR A 107 19.50 -17.53 7.74
C THR A 107 18.99 -16.10 7.89
N ILE A 108 18.87 -15.58 9.13
CA ILE A 108 18.50 -14.19 9.40
C ILE A 108 19.47 -13.24 8.71
N LYS A 109 20.77 -13.43 8.90
CA LYS A 109 21.81 -12.59 8.31
C LYS A 109 21.73 -12.57 6.79
N GLN A 110 21.50 -13.72 6.15
CA GLN A 110 21.35 -13.83 4.70
C GLN A 110 20.10 -13.07 4.23
N LYS A 111 18.92 -13.34 4.80
CA LYS A 111 17.65 -12.71 4.42
C LYS A 111 17.66 -11.19 4.67
N VAL A 112 18.15 -10.75 5.83
CA VAL A 112 18.25 -9.33 6.16
C VAL A 112 19.18 -8.60 5.19
N ASN A 113 20.37 -9.16 4.89
CA ASN A 113 21.30 -8.54 3.95
C ASN A 113 20.72 -8.45 2.53
N GLN A 114 20.01 -9.48 2.08
CA GLN A 114 19.33 -9.47 0.79
C GLN A 114 18.24 -8.38 0.76
N THR A 115 17.39 -8.34 1.78
CA THR A 115 16.31 -7.33 1.89
C THR A 115 16.88 -5.90 1.97
N LEU A 116 17.98 -5.70 2.72
CA LEU A 116 18.66 -4.41 2.79
C LEU A 116 19.18 -3.94 1.43
N LYS A 117 19.70 -4.86 0.60
CA LYS A 117 20.14 -4.53 -0.77
C LYS A 117 18.95 -4.10 -1.62
N ILE A 118 17.87 -4.87 -1.60
CA ILE A 118 16.62 -4.58 -2.33
C ILE A 118 16.05 -3.22 -1.93
N CYS A 119 16.07 -2.88 -0.65
CA CYS A 119 15.56 -1.59 -0.14
C CYS A 119 16.56 -0.43 -0.24
N GLY A 120 17.74 -0.61 -0.86
CA GLY A 120 18.79 0.42 -0.96
C GLY A 120 19.34 0.85 0.41
N LEU A 121 19.24 0.00 1.43
CA LEU A 121 19.67 0.30 2.80
C LEU A 121 20.97 -0.41 3.20
N TYR A 122 21.53 -1.26 2.35
CA TYR A 122 22.71 -2.05 2.66
C TYR A 122 23.94 -1.24 3.11
N PRO A 123 24.24 -0.05 2.55
CA PRO A 123 25.34 0.80 3.03
C PRO A 123 25.14 1.26 4.48
N PHE A 124 23.91 1.33 4.95
CA PHE A 124 23.54 1.84 6.28
C PHE A 124 23.28 0.71 7.32
N ARG A 125 23.51 -0.55 6.97
CA ARG A 125 23.11 -1.73 7.77
C ARG A 125 23.61 -1.74 9.23
N HIS A 126 24.70 -1.03 9.51
CA HIS A 126 25.29 -0.91 10.85
C HIS A 126 24.96 0.43 11.54
N TRP A 127 24.10 1.24 10.91
CA TRP A 127 23.76 2.54 11.46
C TRP A 127 22.61 2.45 12.46
N PRO A 128 22.60 3.38 13.45
CA PRO A 128 21.45 3.56 14.30
C PRO A 128 20.30 4.20 13.48
N ILE A 129 19.06 3.77 13.75
CA ILE A 129 17.87 4.28 13.05
C ILE A 129 17.66 5.78 13.30
N SER A 130 18.14 6.29 14.45
CA SER A 130 18.08 7.71 14.77
C SER A 130 18.86 8.60 13.80
N ALA A 131 19.85 8.07 13.09
CA ALA A 131 20.63 8.79 12.08
C ALA A 131 19.97 8.84 10.70
N LEU A 132 18.84 8.17 10.51
CA LEU A 132 18.16 8.06 9.22
C LEU A 132 17.19 9.22 8.97
N SER A 133 17.08 9.65 7.72
CA SER A 133 15.99 10.50 7.25
C SER A 133 14.63 9.81 7.37
N PHE A 134 13.54 10.58 7.31
CA PHE A 134 12.18 10.02 7.35
C PHE A 134 11.95 9.00 6.24
N GLY A 135 12.41 9.27 5.00
CA GLY A 135 12.32 8.36 3.86
C GLY A 135 13.10 7.07 4.07
N GLN A 136 14.30 7.15 4.64
CA GLN A 136 15.09 5.97 4.98
C GLN A 136 14.40 5.14 6.08
N LYS A 137 13.84 5.78 7.11
CA LYS A 137 13.03 5.09 8.13
C LYS A 137 11.83 4.37 7.53
N LYS A 138 11.14 5.00 6.57
CA LYS A 138 10.04 4.36 5.83
C LYS A 138 10.51 3.11 5.08
N ARG A 139 11.68 3.18 4.42
CA ARG A 139 12.29 1.99 3.79
C ARG A 139 12.66 0.90 4.81
N VAL A 140 13.10 1.27 6.01
CA VAL A 140 13.35 0.28 7.09
C VAL A 140 12.05 -0.43 7.48
N THR A 141 10.94 0.29 7.66
CA THR A 141 9.66 -0.34 7.98
C THR A 141 9.12 -1.23 6.85
N ILE A 142 9.35 -0.84 5.59
CA ILE A 142 9.05 -1.70 4.44
C ILE A 142 9.93 -2.96 4.51
N ALA A 143 11.24 -2.80 4.71
CA ALA A 143 12.18 -3.92 4.78
C ALA A 143 11.86 -4.90 5.93
N SER A 144 11.44 -4.40 7.10
CA SER A 144 11.06 -5.27 8.25
C SER A 144 9.82 -6.13 7.97
N ILE A 145 8.95 -5.68 7.07
CA ILE A 145 7.82 -6.49 6.60
C ILE A 145 8.25 -7.44 5.48
N LEU A 146 9.05 -6.97 4.52
CA LEU A 146 9.43 -7.76 3.35
C LEU A 146 10.29 -8.97 3.68
N VAL A 147 11.19 -8.84 4.65
CA VAL A 147 12.05 -9.95 5.11
C VAL A 147 11.25 -11.17 5.56
N LEU A 148 9.98 -10.96 5.93
CA LEU A 148 9.02 -11.99 6.33
C LEU A 148 8.32 -12.66 5.14
N GLU A 149 8.54 -12.15 3.91
CA GLU A 149 8.02 -12.68 2.64
C GLU A 149 6.48 -12.82 2.57
N PRO A 150 5.68 -11.83 3.04
CA PRO A 150 4.24 -11.95 3.02
C PRO A 150 3.70 -12.10 1.59
N GLU A 151 2.51 -12.69 1.44
CA GLU A 151 1.81 -12.80 0.15
C GLU A 151 1.17 -11.46 -0.25
N ILE A 152 0.66 -10.72 0.74
CA ILE A 152 -0.03 -9.44 0.58
C ILE A 152 0.71 -8.37 1.37
N ILE A 153 0.94 -7.21 0.76
CA ILE A 153 1.58 -6.06 1.40
C ILE A 153 0.62 -4.88 1.33
N ILE A 154 0.24 -4.38 2.49
CA ILE A 154 -0.62 -3.20 2.65
C ILE A 154 0.27 -2.05 3.10
N LEU A 155 0.23 -0.93 2.38
CA LEU A 155 1.01 0.27 2.71
C LEU A 155 0.07 1.46 2.89
N ASP A 156 0.17 2.10 4.05
CA ASP A 156 -0.60 3.32 4.34
C ASP A 156 0.29 4.55 4.07
N GLU A 157 -0.06 5.31 3.01
CA GLU A 157 0.65 6.51 2.53
C GLU A 157 2.17 6.29 2.40
N PRO A 158 2.65 5.33 1.58
CA PRO A 158 4.06 4.97 1.53
C PRO A 158 4.98 6.09 1.05
N THR A 159 4.46 7.03 0.25
CA THR A 159 5.20 8.12 -0.38
C THR A 159 4.95 9.49 0.26
N ALA A 160 4.12 9.57 1.29
CA ALA A 160 3.81 10.84 1.93
C ALA A 160 5.06 11.53 2.49
N GLY A 161 5.27 12.81 2.11
CA GLY A 161 6.40 13.61 2.57
C GLY A 161 7.76 13.20 2.00
N GLN A 162 7.80 12.44 0.90
CA GLN A 162 9.01 12.04 0.22
C GLN A 162 9.38 13.04 -0.89
N ASP A 163 10.69 13.21 -1.15
CA ASP A 163 11.17 13.83 -2.39
C ASP A 163 10.96 12.88 -3.58
N TRP A 164 11.04 13.44 -4.79
CA TRP A 164 10.80 12.71 -6.05
C TRP A 164 11.68 11.46 -6.20
N LYS A 165 12.96 11.56 -5.83
CA LYS A 165 13.90 10.43 -5.95
C LYS A 165 13.47 9.28 -5.02
N THR A 166 13.19 9.58 -3.76
CA THR A 166 12.74 8.59 -2.78
C THR A 166 11.38 8.01 -3.17
N TYR A 167 10.48 8.83 -3.70
CA TYR A 167 9.19 8.40 -4.25
C TYR A 167 9.38 7.33 -5.34
N THR A 168 10.19 7.64 -6.37
CA THR A 168 10.41 6.70 -7.49
C THR A 168 11.11 5.42 -7.04
N GLU A 169 12.08 5.50 -6.13
CA GLU A 169 12.75 4.32 -5.56
C GLU A 169 11.76 3.40 -4.81
N ILE A 170 10.89 3.97 -3.96
CA ILE A 170 9.87 3.17 -3.22
C ILE A 170 8.89 2.52 -4.20
N MET A 171 8.35 3.30 -5.13
CA MET A 171 7.32 2.81 -6.03
C MET A 171 7.85 1.81 -7.05
N GLY A 172 9.04 2.05 -7.60
CA GLY A 172 9.72 1.10 -8.47
C GLY A 172 9.98 -0.24 -7.77
N PHE A 173 10.44 -0.17 -6.51
CA PHE A 173 10.62 -1.35 -5.69
C PHE A 173 9.29 -2.12 -5.46
N LEU A 174 8.19 -1.44 -5.11
CA LEU A 174 6.88 -2.09 -4.96
C LEU A 174 6.39 -2.72 -6.27
N LYS A 175 6.62 -2.05 -7.41
CA LYS A 175 6.31 -2.58 -8.74
C LYS A 175 7.12 -3.86 -9.03
N HIS A 176 8.40 -3.88 -8.68
CA HIS A 176 9.22 -5.08 -8.79
C HIS A 176 8.66 -6.24 -7.96
N LEU A 177 8.28 -6.01 -6.70
CA LEU A 177 7.65 -7.03 -5.87
C LEU A 177 6.33 -7.54 -6.45
N ASN A 178 5.52 -6.66 -7.03
CA ASN A 178 4.29 -7.06 -7.69
C ASN A 178 4.56 -7.94 -8.92
N LYS A 179 5.57 -7.62 -9.73
CA LYS A 179 6.04 -8.50 -10.84
C LYS A 179 6.47 -9.89 -10.33
N LEU A 180 6.97 -9.99 -9.10
CA LEU A 180 7.30 -11.27 -8.44
C LEU A 180 6.06 -11.99 -7.87
N GLY A 181 4.85 -11.52 -8.18
CA GLY A 181 3.58 -12.15 -7.79
C GLY A 181 3.05 -11.73 -6.41
N LYS A 182 3.63 -10.72 -5.75
CA LYS A 182 3.09 -10.18 -4.50
C LYS A 182 1.86 -9.31 -4.79
N THR A 183 0.85 -9.42 -3.95
CA THR A 183 -0.31 -8.52 -3.98
C THR A 183 0.00 -7.26 -3.22
N ILE A 184 -0.17 -6.10 -3.85
CA ILE A 184 0.15 -4.79 -3.27
C ILE A 184 -1.14 -3.97 -3.12
N ILE A 185 -1.37 -3.47 -1.92
CA ILE A 185 -2.50 -2.59 -1.59
C ILE A 185 -1.95 -1.29 -1.04
N ILE A 186 -2.22 -0.18 -1.70
CA ILE A 186 -1.75 1.14 -1.26
C ILE A 186 -2.95 2.00 -0.87
N ILE A 187 -2.95 2.51 0.37
CA ILE A 187 -3.81 3.64 0.73
C ILE A 187 -3.06 4.90 0.33
N THR A 188 -3.68 5.75 -0.49
CA THR A 188 -3.04 6.99 -0.92
C THR A 188 -4.02 8.11 -1.24
N HIS A 189 -3.53 9.34 -1.14
CA HIS A 189 -4.16 10.57 -1.65
C HIS A 189 -3.46 11.10 -2.90
N ASP A 190 -2.42 10.40 -3.36
CA ASP A 190 -1.66 10.78 -4.55
C ASP A 190 -2.29 10.17 -5.82
N MET A 191 -2.91 11.04 -6.62
CA MET A 191 -3.59 10.64 -7.86
C MET A 191 -2.59 10.26 -8.95
N HIS A 192 -1.37 10.80 -8.94
CA HIS A 192 -0.31 10.39 -9.88
C HIS A 192 0.15 8.97 -9.59
N LEU A 193 0.46 8.67 -8.31
CA LEU A 193 0.78 7.32 -7.87
C LEU A 193 -0.29 6.32 -8.32
N MET A 194 -1.54 6.66 -8.11
CA MET A 194 -2.66 5.81 -8.46
C MET A 194 -2.71 5.52 -9.96
N LEU A 195 -2.59 6.56 -10.81
CA LEU A 195 -2.60 6.42 -12.26
C LEU A 195 -1.40 5.63 -12.81
N GLU A 196 -0.24 5.84 -12.22
CA GLU A 196 1.03 5.33 -12.74
C GLU A 196 1.31 3.88 -12.34
N TYR A 197 0.94 3.51 -11.11
CA TYR A 197 1.35 2.23 -10.53
C TYR A 197 0.22 1.24 -10.30
N THR A 198 -1.02 1.69 -10.15
CA THR A 198 -2.12 0.78 -9.83
C THR A 198 -3.00 0.48 -11.04
N THR A 199 -3.50 -0.73 -11.11
CA THR A 199 -4.40 -1.18 -12.19
C THR A 199 -5.87 -1.07 -11.81
N ARG A 200 -6.16 -0.94 -10.51
CA ARG A 200 -7.51 -0.95 -9.94
C ARG A 200 -7.56 -0.07 -8.70
N SER A 201 -8.69 0.57 -8.47
CA SER A 201 -8.92 1.49 -7.35
C SER A 201 -10.23 1.19 -6.66
N LEU A 202 -10.17 1.12 -5.33
CA LEU A 202 -11.32 1.02 -4.45
C LEU A 202 -11.57 2.39 -3.84
N ALA A 203 -12.66 3.06 -4.24
CA ALA A 203 -13.00 4.39 -3.74
C ALA A 203 -14.00 4.32 -2.59
N PHE A 204 -13.65 4.98 -1.49
CA PHE A 204 -14.43 5.00 -0.26
C PHE A 204 -14.97 6.38 0.08
N THR A 205 -16.21 6.42 0.58
CA THR A 205 -16.80 7.59 1.20
C THR A 205 -17.70 7.20 2.36
N LYS A 206 -17.57 7.88 3.51
CA LYS A 206 -18.44 7.69 4.69
C LYS A 206 -18.63 6.20 5.09
N GLY A 207 -17.54 5.43 5.03
CA GLY A 207 -17.52 4.02 5.39
C GLY A 207 -18.06 3.05 4.33
N LYS A 208 -18.36 3.50 3.12
CA LYS A 208 -18.87 2.66 2.03
C LYS A 208 -17.89 2.61 0.86
N LEU A 209 -17.82 1.47 0.21
CA LEU A 209 -17.20 1.33 -1.10
C LEU A 209 -18.18 1.88 -2.14
N ILE A 210 -17.79 2.92 -2.86
CA ILE A 210 -18.64 3.57 -3.88
C ILE A 210 -18.22 3.27 -5.30
N ALA A 211 -16.98 2.85 -5.51
CA ALA A 211 -16.48 2.40 -6.80
C ALA A 211 -15.35 1.38 -6.63
N ASP A 212 -15.32 0.44 -7.55
CA ASP A 212 -14.30 -0.56 -7.74
C ASP A 212 -14.03 -0.61 -9.25
N THR A 213 -13.02 0.15 -9.69
CA THR A 213 -12.80 0.41 -11.11
C THR A 213 -11.34 0.76 -11.40
N SER A 214 -11.00 1.03 -12.67
CA SER A 214 -9.66 1.50 -13.02
C SER A 214 -9.40 2.92 -12.50
N PRO A 215 -8.13 3.27 -12.20
CA PRO A 215 -7.77 4.64 -11.79
C PRO A 215 -8.25 5.71 -12.78
N ILE A 216 -8.18 5.41 -14.08
CA ILE A 216 -8.57 6.34 -15.14
C ILE A 216 -10.07 6.59 -15.11
N GLU A 217 -10.88 5.53 -15.08
CA GLU A 217 -12.33 5.66 -14.99
C GLU A 217 -12.76 6.41 -13.73
N LEU A 218 -12.09 6.15 -12.60
CA LEU A 218 -12.36 6.83 -11.35
C LEU A 218 -12.07 8.34 -11.46
N LEU A 219 -10.90 8.70 -11.98
CA LEU A 219 -10.43 10.10 -12.04
C LEU A 219 -10.98 10.90 -13.22
N THR A 220 -11.68 10.26 -14.13
CA THR A 220 -12.37 10.92 -15.25
C THR A 220 -13.87 11.02 -15.06
N ASN A 221 -14.42 10.38 -14.02
CA ASN A 221 -15.85 10.46 -13.68
C ASN A 221 -16.10 11.59 -12.66
N PRO A 222 -16.74 12.73 -13.08
CA PRO A 222 -16.95 13.88 -12.19
C PRO A 222 -17.78 13.56 -10.95
N LYS A 223 -18.73 12.61 -11.07
CA LYS A 223 -19.58 12.18 -9.95
C LYS A 223 -18.77 11.46 -8.90
N LEU A 224 -17.93 10.49 -9.30
CA LEU A 224 -17.09 9.73 -8.39
C LEU A 224 -16.00 10.60 -7.74
N ILE A 225 -15.37 11.50 -8.50
CA ILE A 225 -14.40 12.46 -7.97
C ILE A 225 -15.03 13.30 -6.85
N LYS A 226 -16.23 13.85 -7.09
CA LYS A 226 -16.94 14.65 -6.08
C LYS A 226 -17.33 13.83 -4.87
N GLU A 227 -17.87 12.64 -5.08
CA GLU A 227 -18.37 11.77 -4.00
C GLU A 227 -17.26 11.22 -3.13
N ALA A 228 -16.13 10.81 -3.71
CA ALA A 228 -14.95 10.36 -3.01
C ALA A 228 -14.04 11.50 -2.51
N SER A 229 -14.39 12.76 -2.83
CA SER A 229 -13.58 13.95 -2.50
C SER A 229 -12.15 13.85 -3.04
N LEU A 230 -12.00 13.37 -4.27
CA LEU A 230 -10.71 13.25 -4.94
C LEU A 230 -10.38 14.56 -5.69
N LYS A 231 -9.09 14.79 -5.91
CA LYS A 231 -8.62 15.89 -6.76
C LYS A 231 -8.59 15.43 -8.21
N ARG A 232 -8.97 16.32 -9.13
CA ARG A 232 -8.71 16.11 -10.55
C ARG A 232 -7.21 16.13 -10.80
N THR A 233 -6.75 15.36 -11.75
CA THR A 233 -5.36 15.41 -12.18
C THR A 233 -5.14 16.59 -13.12
N SER A 234 -3.96 17.21 -13.05
CA SER A 234 -3.56 18.27 -13.99
C SER A 234 -3.60 17.80 -15.45
N LEU A 235 -3.34 16.55 -15.72
CA LEU A 235 -3.44 15.93 -17.05
C LEU A 235 -4.88 15.99 -17.60
N PHE A 236 -5.86 15.67 -16.77
CA PHE A 236 -7.26 15.73 -17.17
C PHE A 236 -7.73 17.18 -17.37
N GLU A 237 -7.31 18.08 -16.48
CA GLU A 237 -7.59 19.52 -16.62
C GLU A 237 -6.95 20.09 -17.89
N LEU A 238 -5.71 19.68 -18.21
CA LEU A 238 -5.03 20.05 -19.45
C LEU A 238 -5.82 19.57 -20.67
N ALA A 239 -6.24 18.30 -20.68
CA ALA A 239 -7.02 17.73 -21.78
C ALA A 239 -8.35 18.50 -22.02
N GLN A 240 -9.02 18.92 -20.93
CA GLN A 240 -10.22 19.73 -21.00
C GLN A 240 -9.93 21.16 -21.50
N HIS A 241 -8.83 21.78 -21.03
CA HIS A 241 -8.46 23.14 -21.43
C HIS A 241 -8.17 23.26 -22.94
N TYR A 242 -7.63 22.20 -23.54
CA TYR A 242 -7.36 22.12 -24.97
C TYR A 242 -8.49 21.49 -25.79
N ASP A 243 -9.70 21.34 -25.21
CA ASP A 243 -10.87 20.75 -25.86
C ASP A 243 -10.55 19.43 -26.61
N LEU A 244 -9.72 18.58 -26.01
CA LEU A 244 -9.37 17.30 -26.64
C LEU A 244 -10.61 16.42 -26.77
N PRO A 245 -10.80 15.72 -27.91
CA PRO A 245 -12.01 14.94 -28.19
C PRO A 245 -12.28 13.82 -27.17
N ASP A 246 -11.22 13.29 -26.56
CA ASP A 246 -11.30 12.21 -25.56
C ASP A 246 -10.21 12.39 -24.50
N PRO A 247 -10.50 13.12 -23.41
CA PRO A 247 -9.58 13.31 -22.29
C PRO A 247 -9.07 12.00 -21.68
N ASN A 248 -9.89 10.95 -21.70
CA ASN A 248 -9.52 9.64 -21.12
C ASN A 248 -8.41 8.98 -21.94
N LYS A 249 -8.55 8.99 -23.27
CA LYS A 249 -7.50 8.48 -24.18
C LYS A 249 -6.20 9.27 -24.06
N PHE A 250 -6.29 10.58 -23.88
CA PHE A 250 -5.12 11.43 -23.68
C PHE A 250 -4.38 11.02 -22.39
N VAL A 251 -5.08 10.93 -21.26
CA VAL A 251 -4.51 10.51 -19.98
C VAL A 251 -3.91 9.10 -20.09
N GLN A 252 -4.61 8.15 -20.75
CA GLN A 252 -4.10 6.79 -20.95
C GLN A 252 -2.84 6.77 -21.83
N ALA A 253 -2.82 7.53 -22.92
CA ALA A 253 -1.67 7.62 -23.81
C ALA A 253 -0.43 8.18 -23.08
N TYR A 254 -0.63 9.21 -22.26
CA TYR A 254 0.43 9.80 -21.44
C TYR A 254 1.00 8.76 -20.47
N ILE A 255 0.15 8.08 -19.70
CA ILE A 255 0.56 7.04 -18.75
C ILE A 255 1.31 5.91 -19.45
N ASN A 256 0.81 5.45 -20.59
CA ASN A 256 1.47 4.39 -21.37
C ASN A 256 2.85 4.84 -21.89
N SER A 257 3.02 6.13 -22.21
CA SER A 257 4.29 6.71 -22.63
C SER A 257 5.28 6.75 -21.46
N GLU A 258 4.86 7.21 -20.29
CA GLU A 258 5.67 7.23 -19.08
C GLU A 258 6.11 5.81 -18.68
N GLN A 259 5.19 4.85 -18.67
CA GLN A 259 5.49 3.45 -18.34
C GLN A 259 6.49 2.78 -19.29
N LYS A 260 6.54 3.19 -20.57
CA LYS A 260 7.55 2.71 -21.55
C LYS A 260 8.93 3.28 -21.30
N ASN A 261 9.01 4.48 -20.69
CA ASN A 261 10.28 5.14 -20.36
C ASN A 261 10.91 4.60 -19.05
N TRP A 262 10.17 3.80 -18.29
CA TRP A 262 10.70 3.11 -17.13
C TRP A 262 11.54 1.92 -17.61
N LYS A 263 12.83 2.11 -17.64
CA LYS A 263 13.76 1.03 -17.91
C LYS A 263 13.79 0.12 -16.68
N ASP A 264 13.65 -1.18 -16.91
CA ASP A 264 13.75 -2.22 -15.87
C ASP A 264 15.21 -2.33 -15.30
N GLU A 265 16.12 -1.47 -15.74
CA GLU A 265 17.59 -1.52 -15.52
C GLU A 265 18.03 -1.15 -14.11
N ASP A 266 17.16 -0.56 -13.26
CA ASP A 266 17.59 -0.06 -11.94
C ASP A 266 17.45 -1.07 -10.79
N TYR A 267 16.95 -2.30 -11.06
CA TYR A 267 16.65 -3.30 -10.01
C TYR A 267 17.21 -4.71 -10.28
N GLU A 268 18.04 -4.88 -11.33
CA GLU A 268 18.87 -6.10 -11.53
C GLU A 268 20.21 -5.98 -10.72
#